data_f252b7a3bae9a2066b03ef9df7122ba0
#
_entry.id   f252b7a3bae9a2066b03ef9df7122ba0
#
_cell.length_a   1.000
_cell.length_b   1.000
_cell.length_c   1.000
_cell.angle_alpha   90.00
_cell.angle_beta   90.00
_cell.angle_gamma   90.00
#
_symmetry.space_group_name_H-M   'P 1'
#
loop_
_entity.id
_entity.type
_entity.pdbx_description
1 polymer ?
#
loop_
_entity_poly.entity_id
_entity_poly.type
_entity_poly.pdbx_seq_one_letter_code
_entity_poly.pdbx_strand_id
1 'polypeptide(L)'
;MADNIGNKAAHDYHLDVPVAQEGFYVKGAAHCDYGMKSRLARMFHPKSGNAVMLAFDHGYIMGPTAGLERIDLVIPPLIPYVDVLMGTRGVIRSCISPAQRVARCVRVTYDATVLFDEMSNGGGIACDIENAVRMNADCMAVQTFIGAPGESRSLELLARTADTGTRYGIPTLGVVAVGKDMERTEKFFLLATRVLAE
;
A
#
# COMPACT_ATOMS: atom_id res chain seq x y z
N MET A 1 -27.32 19.32 29.16
CA MET A 1 -28.68 19.89 29.01
C MET A 1 -28.61 20.83 27.82
N ALA A 2 -29.39 20.58 26.80
CA ALA A 2 -29.54 21.55 25.72
C ALA A 2 -30.32 22.72 26.31
N ASP A 3 -29.66 23.85 26.47
CA ASP A 3 -30.21 25.03 27.05
C ASP A 3 -31.12 25.73 26.03
N ASN A 4 -32.43 25.75 26.29
CA ASN A 4 -33.36 26.53 25.48
C ASN A 4 -33.00 28.02 25.42
N ILE A 5 -32.19 28.49 26.32
CA ILE A 5 -31.67 29.85 26.36
C ILE A 5 -30.59 30.03 25.29
N GLY A 6 -29.87 28.97 24.95
CA GLY A 6 -28.87 28.97 23.90
C GLY A 6 -29.41 29.35 22.53
N ASN A 7 -30.67 29.08 22.27
CA ASN A 7 -31.34 29.54 21.05
C ASN A 7 -31.57 31.05 20.98
N LYS A 8 -31.41 31.75 22.10
CA LYS A 8 -31.56 33.21 22.16
C LYS A 8 -30.24 33.95 22.12
N ALA A 9 -29.15 33.27 22.39
CA ALA A 9 -27.87 33.89 22.18
C ALA A 9 -27.76 34.10 20.67
N ALA A 10 -27.49 35.31 20.30
CA ALA A 10 -27.02 35.58 18.92
C ALA A 10 -25.67 34.89 18.77
N HIS A 11 -25.68 33.57 18.76
CA HIS A 11 -24.50 32.82 18.43
C HIS A 11 -24.19 33.14 16.98
N ASP A 12 -23.02 33.65 16.77
CA ASP A 12 -22.45 33.67 15.46
C ASP A 12 -22.19 32.21 15.05
N TYR A 13 -23.03 31.68 14.18
CA TYR A 13 -22.86 30.35 13.64
C TYR A 13 -21.85 30.32 12.48
N HIS A 14 -21.21 31.46 12.25
CA HIS A 14 -20.21 31.61 11.16
C HIS A 14 -20.76 31.18 9.79
N LEU A 15 -22.02 31.45 9.51
CA LEU A 15 -22.68 31.10 8.23
C LEU A 15 -22.10 31.87 7.06
N ASP A 16 -21.47 32.99 7.31
CA ASP A 16 -20.73 33.81 6.36
C ASP A 16 -19.28 33.34 6.13
N VAL A 17 -18.79 32.44 6.96
CA VAL A 17 -17.46 31.87 6.83
C VAL A 17 -17.54 30.60 5.97
N PRO A 18 -16.87 30.55 4.80
CA PRO A 18 -16.82 29.35 4.01
C PRO A 18 -16.26 28.17 4.83
N VAL A 19 -16.86 26.99 4.67
CA VAL A 19 -16.29 25.77 5.24
C VAL A 19 -14.88 25.59 4.69
N ALA A 20 -13.88 25.56 5.55
CA ALA A 20 -12.51 25.32 5.17
C ALA A 20 -12.40 23.88 4.65
N GLN A 21 -12.53 23.70 3.37
CA GLN A 21 -12.18 22.46 2.69
C GLN A 21 -10.77 22.61 2.15
N GLU A 22 -9.80 22.20 2.92
CA GLU A 22 -8.48 21.95 2.36
C GLU A 22 -8.59 20.83 1.35
N GLY A 23 -8.16 21.08 0.13
CA GLY A 23 -8.03 20.03 -0.88
C GLY A 23 -7.14 18.93 -0.36
N PHE A 24 -7.49 17.65 -0.65
CA PHE A 24 -6.65 16.55 -0.20
C PHE A 24 -5.26 16.64 -0.87
N TYR A 25 -4.20 16.62 -0.06
CA TYR A 25 -2.83 16.93 -0.48
C TYR A 25 -2.18 15.87 -1.36
N VAL A 26 -2.71 14.64 -1.41
CA VAL A 26 -2.22 13.60 -2.34
C VAL A 26 -2.80 13.88 -3.73
N LYS A 27 -1.90 14.16 -4.67
CA LYS A 27 -2.27 14.49 -6.05
C LYS A 27 -3.11 13.39 -6.69
N GLY A 28 -4.21 13.76 -7.32
CA GLY A 28 -5.11 12.85 -8.00
C GLY A 28 -6.15 12.16 -7.08
N ALA A 29 -6.03 12.27 -5.76
CA ALA A 29 -6.91 11.58 -4.81
C ALA A 29 -8.03 12.44 -4.23
N ALA A 30 -8.26 13.65 -4.77
CA ALA A 30 -9.26 14.57 -4.22
C ALA A 30 -10.69 14.02 -4.22
N HIS A 31 -11.06 13.21 -5.23
CA HIS A 31 -12.39 12.61 -5.36
C HIS A 31 -12.51 11.20 -4.78
N CYS A 32 -11.45 10.67 -4.20
CA CYS A 32 -11.55 9.39 -3.52
C CYS A 32 -12.51 9.48 -2.32
N ASP A 33 -13.10 8.35 -1.94
CA ASP A 33 -13.91 8.25 -0.74
C ASP A 33 -13.07 8.51 0.54
N TYR A 34 -13.77 8.68 1.66
CA TYR A 34 -13.12 8.98 2.93
C TYR A 34 -12.18 7.86 3.40
N GLY A 35 -12.55 6.59 3.17
CA GLY A 35 -11.74 5.44 3.57
C GLY A 35 -10.40 5.41 2.84
N MET A 36 -10.43 5.64 1.53
CA MET A 36 -9.24 5.76 0.69
C MET A 36 -8.37 6.93 1.12
N LYS A 37 -8.95 8.13 1.28
CA LYS A 37 -8.22 9.32 1.74
C LYS A 37 -7.60 9.11 3.12
N SER A 38 -8.33 8.50 4.05
CA SER A 38 -7.85 8.24 5.40
C SER A 38 -6.64 7.31 5.42
N ARG A 39 -6.61 6.29 4.54
CA ARG A 39 -5.46 5.39 4.41
C ARG A 39 -4.27 6.07 3.75
N LEU A 40 -4.51 6.79 2.64
CA LEU A 40 -3.46 7.59 2.00
C LEU A 40 -2.86 8.63 2.96
N ALA A 41 -3.68 9.27 3.79
CA ALA A 41 -3.21 10.24 4.79
C ALA A 41 -2.32 9.62 5.88
N ARG A 42 -2.42 8.32 6.14
CA ARG A 42 -1.50 7.62 7.05
C ARG A 42 -0.19 7.23 6.39
N MET A 43 -0.18 7.13 5.06
CA MET A 43 0.99 6.75 4.28
C MET A 43 1.85 7.93 3.86
N PHE A 44 1.20 9.04 3.50
CA PHE A 44 1.88 10.22 2.97
C PHE A 44 1.92 11.35 3.99
N HIS A 45 3.09 11.93 4.18
CA HIS A 45 3.26 13.03 5.12
C HIS A 45 2.54 14.29 4.62
N PRO A 46 1.66 14.93 5.43
CA PRO A 46 0.76 15.98 4.95
C PRO A 46 1.46 17.25 4.46
N LYS A 47 2.66 17.56 4.98
CA LYS A 47 3.41 18.77 4.56
C LYS A 47 4.24 18.54 3.30
N SER A 48 4.82 17.36 3.12
CA SER A 48 5.71 17.09 2.00
C SER A 48 5.00 16.33 0.85
N GLY A 49 3.91 15.63 1.12
CA GLY A 49 3.27 14.73 0.17
C GLY A 49 4.08 13.46 -0.14
N ASN A 50 5.18 13.24 0.57
CA ASN A 50 6.07 12.11 0.37
C ASN A 50 5.83 11.01 1.41
N ALA A 51 6.32 9.80 1.10
CA ALA A 51 6.32 8.66 2.02
C ALA A 51 7.65 7.90 1.93
N VAL A 52 8.12 7.44 3.09
CA VAL A 52 9.23 6.48 3.17
C VAL A 52 8.65 5.11 3.49
N MET A 53 8.75 4.18 2.54
CA MET A 53 8.26 2.82 2.71
C MET A 53 9.42 1.85 2.86
N LEU A 54 9.41 1.07 3.95
CA LEU A 54 10.37 -0.01 4.19
C LEU A 54 9.75 -1.34 3.76
N ALA A 55 10.30 -1.94 2.70
CA ALA A 55 9.89 -3.24 2.20
C ALA A 55 10.80 -4.35 2.77
N PHE A 56 10.20 -5.40 3.33
CA PHE A 56 10.92 -6.56 3.90
C PHE A 56 10.21 -7.89 3.57
N ASP A 57 9.54 -7.92 2.45
CA ASP A 57 8.78 -9.08 1.96
C ASP A 57 9.61 -10.07 1.14
N HIS A 58 10.89 -9.80 0.88
CA HIS A 58 11.76 -10.60 0.01
C HIS A 58 11.85 -12.08 0.40
N GLY A 59 11.82 -12.37 1.69
CA GLY A 59 11.99 -13.71 2.21
C GLY A 59 10.95 -14.73 1.76
N TYR A 60 9.80 -14.28 1.28
CA TYR A 60 8.75 -15.21 0.84
C TYR A 60 9.07 -15.89 -0.51
N ILE A 61 9.98 -15.32 -1.30
CA ILE A 61 10.46 -15.91 -2.56
C ILE A 61 11.95 -16.26 -2.53
N MET A 62 12.74 -15.51 -1.75
CA MET A 62 14.22 -15.65 -1.72
C MET A 62 14.73 -16.41 -0.50
N GLY A 63 13.85 -16.72 0.47
CA GLY A 63 14.26 -17.28 1.75
C GLY A 63 14.97 -16.25 2.64
N PRO A 64 15.71 -16.68 3.66
CA PRO A 64 16.47 -15.79 4.54
C PRO A 64 17.52 -15.03 3.73
N THR A 65 17.38 -13.73 3.65
CA THR A 65 18.36 -12.85 3.02
C THR A 65 19.14 -12.07 4.08
N ALA A 66 20.37 -11.68 3.76
CA ALA A 66 21.23 -10.95 4.68
C ALA A 66 20.53 -9.71 5.25
N GLY A 67 20.48 -9.62 6.58
CA GLY A 67 19.80 -8.55 7.30
C GLY A 67 18.30 -8.76 7.53
N LEU A 68 17.71 -9.83 7.00
CA LEU A 68 16.29 -10.18 7.19
C LEU A 68 16.08 -11.59 7.78
N GLU A 69 17.12 -12.18 8.37
CA GLU A 69 17.02 -13.48 9.02
C GLU A 69 16.16 -13.46 10.29
N ARG A 70 16.19 -12.33 11.01
CA ARG A 70 15.42 -12.09 12.23
C ARG A 70 14.64 -10.79 12.09
N ILE A 71 13.58 -10.81 11.28
CA ILE A 71 12.73 -9.65 11.01
C ILE A 71 12.16 -9.06 12.29
N ASP A 72 11.81 -9.89 13.25
CA ASP A 72 11.31 -9.50 14.57
C ASP A 72 12.30 -8.67 15.40
N LEU A 73 13.59 -8.74 15.09
CA LEU A 73 14.64 -7.95 15.75
C LEU A 73 15.10 -6.75 14.91
N VAL A 74 15.15 -6.91 13.59
CA VAL A 74 15.74 -5.92 12.69
C VAL A 74 14.76 -4.80 12.31
N ILE A 75 13.50 -5.14 12.05
CA ILE A 75 12.52 -4.17 11.55
C ILE A 75 11.96 -3.25 12.64
N PRO A 76 11.58 -3.72 13.85
CA PRO A 76 10.97 -2.85 14.86
C PRO A 76 11.79 -1.59 15.22
N PRO A 77 13.13 -1.63 15.33
CA PRO A 77 13.93 -0.43 15.60
C PRO A 77 13.90 0.61 14.47
N LEU A 78 13.55 0.22 13.25
CA LEU A 78 13.49 1.10 12.08
C LEU A 78 12.14 1.83 11.93
N ILE A 79 11.10 1.37 12.63
CA ILE A 79 9.75 1.93 12.53
C ILE A 79 9.70 3.45 12.75
N PRO A 80 10.44 4.07 13.68
CA PRO A 80 10.41 5.51 13.86
C PRO A 80 10.90 6.35 12.66
N TYR A 81 11.56 5.72 11.70
CA TYR A 81 12.18 6.39 10.55
C TYR A 81 11.41 6.18 9.25
N VAL A 82 10.25 5.53 9.29
CA VAL A 82 9.46 5.20 8.09
C VAL A 82 8.00 5.54 8.29
N ASP A 83 7.33 5.86 7.20
CA ASP A 83 5.88 6.12 7.19
C ASP A 83 5.09 4.83 6.98
N VAL A 84 5.65 3.88 6.20
CA VAL A 84 4.95 2.66 5.81
C VAL A 84 5.86 1.44 5.94
N LEU A 85 5.32 0.37 6.50
CA LEU A 85 5.93 -0.96 6.48
C LEU A 85 5.28 -1.82 5.41
N MET A 86 6.08 -2.38 4.49
CA MET A 86 5.60 -3.31 3.48
C MET A 86 6.14 -4.71 3.74
N GLY A 87 5.25 -5.64 3.96
CA GLY A 87 5.61 -7.03 4.23
C GLY A 87 4.50 -8.02 3.88
N THR A 88 4.80 -9.30 4.00
CA THR A 88 3.79 -10.35 3.85
C THR A 88 2.85 -10.39 5.05
N ARG A 89 1.66 -10.94 4.85
CA ARG A 89 0.67 -11.15 5.90
C ARG A 89 1.26 -11.86 7.13
N GLY A 90 2.05 -12.92 6.90
CA GLY A 90 2.65 -13.71 7.97
C GLY A 90 3.63 -12.90 8.81
N VAL A 91 4.53 -12.21 8.14
CA VAL A 91 5.56 -11.40 8.79
C VAL A 91 4.97 -10.23 9.58
N ILE A 92 4.04 -9.49 8.99
CA ILE A 92 3.39 -8.36 9.68
C ILE A 92 2.70 -8.85 10.94
N ARG A 93 1.93 -9.96 10.87
CA ARG A 93 1.24 -10.51 12.04
C ARG A 93 2.16 -11.01 13.14
N SER A 94 3.29 -11.58 12.77
CA SER A 94 4.18 -12.26 13.71
C SER A 94 5.28 -11.37 14.28
N CYS A 95 5.73 -10.37 13.51
CA CYS A 95 6.92 -9.60 13.85
C CYS A 95 6.62 -8.13 14.18
N ILE A 96 5.46 -7.61 13.80
CA ILE A 96 5.11 -6.20 14.01
C ILE A 96 3.99 -6.07 15.04
N SER A 97 4.28 -5.37 16.12
CA SER A 97 3.27 -5.13 17.15
C SER A 97 2.11 -4.29 16.60
N PRO A 98 0.86 -4.68 16.85
CA PRO A 98 -0.30 -3.87 16.46
C PRO A 98 -0.36 -2.50 17.16
N ALA A 99 0.36 -2.32 18.27
CA ALA A 99 0.48 -1.04 18.97
C ALA A 99 1.37 -0.02 18.25
N GLN A 100 2.18 -0.47 17.30
CA GLN A 100 3.00 0.43 16.49
C GLN A 100 2.13 1.27 15.55
N ARG A 101 2.31 2.60 15.63
CA ARG A 101 1.56 3.57 14.83
C ARG A 101 2.26 3.84 13.49
N VAL A 102 2.32 2.84 12.66
CA VAL A 102 2.91 2.91 11.31
C VAL A 102 1.91 2.35 10.31
N ALA A 103 1.82 2.94 9.12
CA ALA A 103 0.96 2.39 8.07
C ALA A 103 1.48 1.03 7.59
N ARG A 104 0.56 0.14 7.23
CA ARG A 104 0.86 -1.24 6.82
C ARG A 104 0.45 -1.48 5.39
N CYS A 105 1.41 -1.72 4.54
CA CYS A 105 1.21 -2.20 3.18
C CYS A 105 1.39 -3.73 3.17
N VAL A 106 0.32 -4.45 2.89
CA VAL A 106 0.34 -5.93 2.90
C VAL A 106 0.59 -6.45 1.50
N ARG A 107 1.64 -7.26 1.34
CA ARG A 107 1.85 -8.01 0.11
C ARG A 107 0.71 -9.01 -0.07
N VAL A 108 -0.10 -8.84 -1.12
CA VAL A 108 -1.28 -9.68 -1.35
C VAL A 108 -1.08 -10.77 -2.38
N THR A 109 -0.04 -10.68 -3.22
CA THR A 109 0.29 -11.70 -4.20
C THR A 109 1.45 -12.59 -3.77
N TYR A 110 1.45 -13.83 -4.24
CA TYR A 110 2.58 -14.75 -4.18
C TYR A 110 3.07 -15.07 -5.60
N ASP A 111 4.29 -15.59 -5.70
CA ASP A 111 4.87 -16.08 -6.94
C ASP A 111 5.79 -17.28 -6.66
N ALA A 112 6.36 -17.86 -7.70
CA ALA A 112 7.37 -18.90 -7.58
C ALA A 112 8.60 -18.40 -6.80
N THR A 113 9.27 -19.32 -6.12
CA THR A 113 10.53 -19.02 -5.45
C THR A 113 11.68 -18.94 -6.44
N VAL A 114 12.80 -18.37 -6.00
CA VAL A 114 14.04 -18.30 -6.81
C VAL A 114 14.65 -19.66 -7.16
N LEU A 115 14.09 -20.74 -6.62
CA LEU A 115 14.50 -22.11 -6.96
C LEU A 115 14.04 -22.53 -8.35
N PHE A 116 13.06 -21.85 -8.92
CA PHE A 116 12.61 -22.07 -10.28
C PHE A 116 13.28 -21.08 -11.22
N ASP A 117 13.80 -21.58 -12.36
CA ASP A 117 14.42 -20.72 -13.36
C ASP A 117 13.44 -19.71 -13.96
N GLU A 118 12.19 -20.07 -14.05
CA GLU A 118 11.10 -19.20 -14.46
C GLU A 118 10.47 -18.55 -13.22
N MET A 119 11.02 -17.43 -12.79
CA MET A 119 10.27 -16.55 -11.91
C MET A 119 9.08 -16.00 -12.68
N SER A 120 7.90 -16.16 -12.08
CA SER A 120 6.66 -15.60 -12.53
C SER A 120 5.89 -16.35 -13.61
N ASN A 121 5.15 -17.35 -13.19
CA ASN A 121 3.93 -17.74 -13.88
C ASN A 121 2.75 -16.79 -13.55
N GLY A 122 3.06 -15.57 -13.07
CA GLY A 122 2.08 -14.54 -12.67
C GLY A 122 1.44 -14.75 -11.32
N GLY A 123 1.83 -15.78 -10.58
CA GLY A 123 1.44 -16.02 -9.20
C GLY A 123 -0.06 -16.10 -8.93
N GLY A 124 -0.45 -15.73 -7.73
CA GLY A 124 -1.84 -15.72 -7.26
C GLY A 124 -2.03 -14.85 -6.02
N ILE A 125 -3.23 -14.87 -5.45
CA ILE A 125 -3.56 -14.12 -4.24
C ILE A 125 -3.20 -14.96 -3.00
N ALA A 126 -2.31 -14.42 -2.16
CA ALA A 126 -1.94 -14.97 -0.86
C ALA A 126 -2.74 -14.36 0.29
N CYS A 127 -3.19 -13.12 0.11
CA CYS A 127 -3.98 -12.38 1.09
C CYS A 127 -5.13 -11.69 0.36
N ASP A 128 -6.34 -12.18 0.55
CA ASP A 128 -7.55 -11.58 -0.02
C ASP A 128 -7.93 -10.27 0.69
N ILE A 129 -8.90 -9.58 0.12
CA ILE A 129 -9.37 -8.28 0.63
C ILE A 129 -9.91 -8.38 2.06
N GLU A 130 -10.61 -9.45 2.41
CA GLU A 130 -11.18 -9.62 3.75
C GLU A 130 -10.08 -9.77 4.79
N ASN A 131 -9.01 -10.51 4.48
CA ASN A 131 -7.84 -10.58 5.34
C ASN A 131 -7.12 -9.24 5.43
N ALA A 132 -6.99 -8.48 4.34
CA ALA A 132 -6.40 -7.15 4.36
C ALA A 132 -7.21 -6.19 5.28
N VAL A 133 -8.54 -6.22 5.17
CA VAL A 133 -9.43 -5.46 6.06
C VAL A 133 -9.25 -5.88 7.52
N ARG A 134 -9.26 -7.19 7.82
CA ARG A 134 -9.07 -7.72 9.18
C ARG A 134 -7.72 -7.40 9.79
N MET A 135 -6.70 -7.24 8.96
CA MET A 135 -5.37 -6.79 9.38
C MET A 135 -5.27 -5.26 9.54
N ASN A 136 -6.34 -4.55 9.25
CA ASN A 136 -6.34 -3.09 9.19
C ASN A 136 -5.23 -2.56 8.27
N ALA A 137 -5.11 -3.15 7.08
CA ALA A 137 -4.13 -2.75 6.08
C ALA A 137 -4.44 -1.34 5.56
N ASP A 138 -3.40 -0.54 5.43
CA ASP A 138 -3.46 0.79 4.84
C ASP A 138 -3.24 0.76 3.32
N CYS A 139 -2.63 -0.32 2.81
CA CYS A 139 -2.35 -0.52 1.40
C CYS A 139 -2.20 -2.02 1.10
N MET A 140 -2.49 -2.40 -0.13
CA MET A 140 -2.23 -3.73 -0.68
C MET A 140 -1.16 -3.64 -1.75
N ALA A 141 -0.10 -4.46 -1.67
CA ALA A 141 0.95 -4.51 -2.67
C ALA A 141 0.78 -5.72 -3.59
N VAL A 142 0.81 -5.46 -4.89
CA VAL A 142 0.75 -6.47 -5.96
C VAL A 142 2.03 -6.43 -6.77
N GLN A 143 2.73 -7.54 -6.86
CA GLN A 143 3.89 -7.67 -7.72
C GLN A 143 3.46 -7.91 -9.16
N THR A 144 4.09 -7.19 -10.09
CA THR A 144 3.96 -7.41 -11.53
C THR A 144 5.32 -7.68 -12.14
N PHE A 145 5.36 -8.51 -13.17
CA PHE A 145 6.59 -8.91 -13.85
C PHE A 145 6.47 -8.59 -15.33
N ILE A 146 6.94 -7.43 -15.73
CA ILE A 146 6.88 -6.98 -17.13
C ILE A 146 8.03 -7.62 -17.94
N GLY A 147 7.68 -8.22 -19.08
CA GLY A 147 8.64 -8.95 -19.91
C GLY A 147 8.95 -10.37 -19.40
N ALA A 148 8.07 -10.96 -18.59
CA ALA A 148 8.18 -12.33 -18.11
C ALA A 148 6.98 -13.19 -18.55
N PRO A 149 7.07 -14.53 -18.55
CA PRO A 149 5.98 -15.39 -18.99
C PRO A 149 4.65 -15.16 -18.28
N GLY A 150 4.68 -14.77 -17.01
CA GLY A 150 3.50 -14.48 -16.20
C GLY A 150 3.00 -13.04 -16.26
N GLU A 151 3.48 -12.21 -17.19
CA GLU A 151 3.10 -10.78 -17.27
C GLU A 151 1.60 -10.57 -17.26
N SER A 152 0.89 -11.18 -18.20
CA SER A 152 -0.57 -11.01 -18.33
C SER A 152 -1.32 -11.41 -17.06
N ARG A 153 -0.89 -12.49 -16.40
CA ARG A 153 -1.50 -12.95 -15.15
C ARG A 153 -1.23 -11.97 -14.00
N SER A 154 -0.02 -11.44 -13.90
CA SER A 154 0.34 -10.48 -12.86
C SER A 154 -0.41 -9.15 -13.01
N LEU A 155 -0.62 -8.70 -14.25
CA LEU A 155 -1.44 -7.52 -14.55
C LEU A 155 -2.93 -7.75 -14.23
N GLU A 156 -3.48 -8.93 -14.56
CA GLU A 156 -4.84 -9.31 -14.17
C GLU A 156 -5.02 -9.25 -12.64
N LEU A 157 -4.05 -9.77 -11.89
CA LEU A 157 -4.10 -9.72 -10.43
C LEU A 157 -4.04 -8.28 -9.90
N LEU A 158 -3.24 -7.42 -10.52
CA LEU A 158 -3.18 -6.00 -10.18
C LEU A 158 -4.53 -5.32 -10.42
N ALA A 159 -5.09 -5.46 -11.61
CA ALA A 159 -6.36 -4.85 -11.98
C ALA A 159 -7.49 -5.30 -11.03
N ARG A 160 -7.62 -6.60 -10.77
CA ARG A 160 -8.63 -7.14 -9.84
C ARG A 160 -8.43 -6.65 -8.41
N THR A 161 -7.19 -6.51 -7.97
CA THR A 161 -6.88 -6.01 -6.63
C THR A 161 -7.21 -4.53 -6.53
N ALA A 162 -6.90 -3.74 -7.56
CA ALA A 162 -7.23 -2.32 -7.62
C ALA A 162 -8.75 -2.09 -7.57
N ASP A 163 -9.52 -2.83 -8.37
CA ASP A 163 -10.99 -2.79 -8.34
C ASP A 163 -11.57 -3.13 -6.97
N THR A 164 -11.04 -4.21 -6.38
CA THR A 164 -11.49 -4.64 -5.06
C THR A 164 -11.07 -3.64 -3.99
N GLY A 165 -9.83 -3.15 -4.06
CA GLY A 165 -9.31 -2.11 -3.16
C GLY A 165 -10.14 -0.84 -3.20
N THR A 166 -10.56 -0.41 -4.40
CA THR A 166 -11.42 0.74 -4.57
C THR A 166 -12.76 0.58 -3.85
N ARG A 167 -13.39 -0.59 -3.96
CA ARG A 167 -14.67 -0.87 -3.25
C ARG A 167 -14.57 -0.83 -1.73
N TYR A 168 -13.41 -1.16 -1.17
CA TYR A 168 -13.16 -1.18 0.28
C TYR A 168 -12.36 0.03 0.77
N GLY A 169 -12.07 0.98 -0.13
CA GLY A 169 -11.30 2.18 0.20
C GLY A 169 -9.85 1.87 0.62
N ILE A 170 -9.24 0.79 0.10
CA ILE A 170 -7.84 0.41 0.36
C ILE A 170 -7.03 0.65 -0.91
N PRO A 171 -6.04 1.56 -0.89
CA PRO A 171 -5.18 1.80 -2.04
C PRO A 171 -4.37 0.56 -2.42
N THR A 172 -4.13 0.41 -3.72
CA THR A 172 -3.30 -0.66 -4.27
C THR A 172 -1.98 -0.10 -4.78
N LEU A 173 -0.88 -0.70 -4.35
CA LEU A 173 0.47 -0.41 -4.81
C LEU A 173 0.88 -1.44 -5.86
N GLY A 174 1.05 -1.03 -7.11
CA GLY A 174 1.69 -1.84 -8.13
C GLY A 174 3.22 -1.83 -7.95
N VAL A 175 3.79 -3.01 -7.72
CA VAL A 175 5.24 -3.18 -7.59
C VAL A 175 5.79 -3.67 -8.92
N VAL A 176 6.58 -2.84 -9.58
CA VAL A 176 7.16 -3.16 -10.88
C VAL A 176 8.42 -4.01 -10.74
N ALA A 177 8.47 -5.15 -11.41
CA ALA A 177 9.70 -5.86 -11.70
C ALA A 177 9.83 -6.05 -13.21
N VAL A 178 11.01 -5.79 -13.74
CA VAL A 178 11.36 -6.11 -15.12
C VAL A 178 11.82 -7.56 -15.17
N GLY A 179 11.38 -8.31 -16.18
CA GLY A 179 11.70 -9.73 -16.34
C GLY A 179 13.20 -10.01 -16.30
N LYS A 180 13.57 -11.23 -15.91
CA LYS A 180 14.97 -11.66 -15.69
C LYS A 180 15.83 -11.44 -16.92
N ASP A 181 15.27 -11.72 -18.11
CA ASP A 181 15.97 -11.67 -19.39
C ASP A 181 15.86 -10.31 -20.10
N MET A 182 15.23 -9.34 -19.46
CA MET A 182 15.08 -7.99 -20.00
C MET A 182 16.20 -7.09 -19.47
N GLU A 183 16.71 -6.22 -20.33
CA GLU A 183 17.62 -5.17 -19.90
C GLU A 183 16.93 -4.24 -18.90
N ARG A 184 17.61 -3.89 -17.81
CA ARG A 184 17.13 -2.95 -16.80
C ARG A 184 17.45 -1.52 -17.22
N THR A 185 16.81 -1.07 -18.30
CA THR A 185 16.97 0.26 -18.85
C THR A 185 15.80 1.17 -18.44
N GLU A 186 16.03 2.48 -18.47
CA GLU A 186 15.00 3.48 -18.25
C GLU A 186 13.76 3.24 -19.13
N LYS A 187 13.98 2.91 -20.42
CA LYS A 187 12.90 2.62 -21.39
C LYS A 187 11.95 1.53 -20.89
N PHE A 188 12.46 0.43 -20.37
CA PHE A 188 11.62 -0.68 -19.91
C PHE A 188 10.95 -0.40 -18.56
N PHE A 189 11.59 0.37 -17.67
CA PHE A 189 10.94 0.82 -16.44
C PHE A 189 9.83 1.84 -16.71
N LEU A 190 10.02 2.75 -17.67
CA LEU A 190 8.98 3.69 -18.09
C LEU A 190 7.79 2.95 -18.70
N LEU A 191 8.06 1.97 -19.59
CA LEU A 191 7.02 1.10 -20.13
C LEU A 191 6.25 0.38 -19.03
N ALA A 192 6.94 -0.29 -18.13
CA ALA A 192 6.33 -1.02 -17.04
C ALA A 192 5.48 -0.13 -16.12
N THR A 193 6.01 1.03 -15.74
CA THR A 193 5.29 2.00 -14.91
C THR A 193 4.03 2.51 -15.61
N ARG A 194 4.11 2.75 -16.92
CA ARG A 194 2.96 3.20 -17.71
C ARG A 194 1.87 2.14 -17.78
N VAL A 195 2.25 0.88 -18.01
CA VAL A 195 1.32 -0.25 -18.04
C VAL A 195 0.59 -0.42 -16.70
N LEU A 196 1.30 -0.25 -15.59
CA LEU A 196 0.69 -0.37 -14.26
C LEU A 196 -0.24 0.80 -13.91
N ALA A 197 -0.04 1.95 -14.54
CA ALA A 197 -0.84 3.16 -14.27
C ALA A 197 -2.18 3.18 -15.02
N GLU A 198 -2.35 2.32 -16.03
CA GLU A 198 -3.64 2.15 -16.76
C GLU A 198 -4.60 1.23 -16.01
#